data_6ed851ab67375270fbd8475347e4bc1a
#
_entry.id   6ed851ab67375270fbd8475347e4bc1a
#
_cell.length_a   1.000
_cell.length_b   1.000
_cell.length_c   1.000
_cell.angle_alpha   90.00
_cell.angle_beta   90.00
_cell.angle_gamma   90.00
#
_symmetry.space_group_name_H-M   'P 1'
#
loop_
_entity.id
_entity.type
_entity.pdbx_description
1 polymer ?
#
loop_
_entity_poly.entity_id
_entity_poly.type
_entity_poly.pdbx_seq_one_letter_code
_entity_poly.pdbx_strand_id
1 'polypeptide(L)'
;MSKQIQHILEAVGLNSKESKLYIAGLQLGNAPASAYAKKVRLNRITAYTVLEGLVRRGYFTTMKKVQAKWYAPVAPENLSVEARKNAEALDHALPELRSFQGAEQRRPHVRFFEG
;
A
#
# COMPACT_ATOMS: atom_id res chain seq x y z
N MET A 1 -11.56 -3.39 14.82
CA MET A 1 -11.14 -2.45 13.78
C MET A 1 -12.33 -2.06 12.93
N SER A 2 -12.43 -0.81 12.61
CA SER A 2 -13.56 -0.28 11.88
C SER A 2 -13.42 -0.59 10.39
N LYS A 3 -14.52 -1.05 9.79
CA LYS A 3 -14.53 -1.27 8.34
C LYS A 3 -14.29 0.02 7.58
N GLN A 4 -14.72 1.13 8.13
CA GLN A 4 -14.54 2.41 7.48
C GLN A 4 -13.06 2.77 7.37
N ILE A 5 -12.29 2.55 8.43
CA ILE A 5 -10.86 2.80 8.39
C ILE A 5 -10.18 1.89 7.38
N GLN A 6 -10.58 0.61 7.34
CA GLN A 6 -10.00 -0.30 6.35
C GLN A 6 -10.31 0.17 4.93
N HIS A 7 -11.54 0.60 4.68
CA HIS A 7 -11.90 1.11 3.35
C HIS A 7 -11.09 2.33 2.96
N ILE A 8 -10.84 3.23 3.92
CA ILE A 8 -10.03 4.42 3.64
C ILE A 8 -8.60 4.02 3.27
N LEU A 9 -8.02 3.08 4.04
CA LEU A 9 -6.67 2.62 3.73
C LEU A 9 -6.62 1.94 2.36
N GLU A 10 -7.64 1.17 2.03
CA GLU A 10 -7.69 0.53 0.72
C GLU A 10 -7.81 1.56 -0.39
N ALA A 11 -8.57 2.62 -0.15
CA ALA A 11 -8.72 3.67 -1.15
C ALA A 11 -7.41 4.40 -1.45
N VAL A 12 -6.50 4.47 -0.49
CA VAL A 12 -5.20 5.09 -0.72
C VAL A 12 -4.13 4.07 -1.11
N GLY A 13 -4.52 2.84 -1.40
CA GLY A 13 -3.61 1.90 -2.04
C GLY A 13 -3.11 0.75 -1.20
N LEU A 14 -3.63 0.54 0.01
CA LEU A 14 -3.27 -0.61 0.82
C LEU A 14 -4.36 -1.67 0.66
N ASN A 15 -3.98 -2.85 0.18
CA ASN A 15 -4.98 -3.92 0.06
C ASN A 15 -5.41 -4.41 1.44
N SER A 16 -6.28 -5.40 1.48
CA SER A 16 -6.85 -5.87 2.74
C SER A 16 -5.79 -6.35 3.72
N LYS A 17 -4.85 -7.16 3.25
CA LYS A 17 -3.79 -7.67 4.12
C LYS A 17 -2.87 -6.55 4.60
N GLU A 18 -2.53 -5.64 3.70
CA GLU A 18 -1.67 -4.50 4.04
C GLU A 18 -2.33 -3.60 5.07
N SER A 19 -3.62 -3.34 4.91
CA SER A 19 -4.36 -2.50 5.85
C SER A 19 -4.37 -3.13 7.24
N LYS A 20 -4.61 -4.42 7.31
CA LYS A 20 -4.61 -5.12 8.59
C LYS A 20 -3.25 -5.09 9.26
N LEU A 21 -2.19 -5.27 8.46
CA LEU A 21 -0.84 -5.23 9.01
C LEU A 21 -0.46 -3.83 9.46
N TYR A 22 -0.88 -2.82 8.72
CA TYR A 22 -0.60 -1.45 9.14
C TYR A 22 -1.25 -1.14 10.49
N ILE A 23 -2.51 -1.50 10.64
CA ILE A 23 -3.23 -1.24 11.89
C ILE A 23 -2.64 -2.07 13.02
N ALA A 24 -2.30 -3.34 12.74
CA ALA A 24 -1.65 -4.18 13.74
C ALA A 24 -0.34 -3.54 14.21
N GLY A 25 0.41 -2.94 13.28
CA GLY A 25 1.65 -2.28 13.61
C GLY A 25 1.45 -1.10 14.53
N LEU A 26 0.40 -0.32 14.32
CA LEU A 26 0.09 0.79 15.22
C LEU A 26 -0.18 0.29 16.64
N GLN A 27 -0.75 -0.90 16.76
CA GLN A 27 -1.04 -1.49 18.06
C GLN A 27 0.18 -2.17 18.68
N LEU A 28 0.99 -2.84 17.87
CA LEU A 28 2.15 -3.57 18.34
C LEU A 28 3.38 -2.69 18.56
N GLY A 29 3.48 -1.64 17.78
CA GLY A 29 4.70 -0.88 17.71
C GLY A 29 5.73 -1.63 16.87
N ASN A 30 6.98 -1.61 17.29
CA ASN A 30 8.08 -2.27 16.60
C ASN A 30 8.07 -3.77 16.95
N ALA A 31 7.98 -4.65 15.96
CA ALA A 31 7.84 -6.07 16.21
C ALA A 31 8.31 -6.89 15.01
N PRO A 32 8.70 -8.16 15.21
CA PRO A 32 9.09 -9.02 14.10
C PRO A 32 7.88 -9.51 13.32
N ALA A 33 8.13 -10.03 12.13
CA ALA A 33 7.07 -10.52 11.26
C ALA A 33 6.22 -11.60 11.92
N SER A 34 6.83 -12.42 12.78
CA SER A 34 6.08 -13.47 13.47
C SER A 34 4.99 -12.92 14.37
N ALA A 35 5.27 -11.79 15.04
CA ALA A 35 4.28 -11.15 15.90
C ALA A 35 3.12 -10.58 15.08
N TYR A 36 3.45 -9.98 13.93
CA TYR A 36 2.42 -9.49 13.01
C TYR A 36 1.55 -10.63 12.49
N ALA A 37 2.21 -11.71 12.07
CA ALA A 37 1.49 -12.86 11.52
C ALA A 37 0.47 -13.40 12.53
N LYS A 38 0.91 -13.51 13.79
CA LYS A 38 0.04 -14.00 14.84
C LYS A 38 -1.12 -13.04 15.08
N LYS A 39 -0.84 -11.74 15.10
CA LYS A 39 -1.85 -10.74 15.41
C LYS A 39 -2.95 -10.71 14.36
N VAL A 40 -2.61 -10.83 13.09
CA VAL A 40 -3.60 -10.75 12.01
C VAL A 40 -3.96 -12.11 11.44
N ARG A 41 -3.44 -13.19 12.02
CA ARG A 41 -3.76 -14.57 11.62
C ARG A 41 -3.38 -14.87 10.18
N LEU A 42 -2.21 -14.42 9.79
CA LEU A 42 -1.60 -14.77 8.53
C LEU A 42 -0.48 -15.75 8.79
N ASN A 43 -0.14 -16.53 7.77
CA ASN A 43 1.03 -17.35 7.92
C ASN A 43 2.27 -16.44 7.88
N ARG A 44 3.35 -16.92 8.49
CA ARG A 44 4.53 -16.08 8.72
C ARG A 44 5.18 -15.64 7.43
N ILE A 45 5.23 -16.53 6.44
CA ILE A 45 5.84 -16.20 5.16
C ILE A 45 5.04 -15.13 4.45
N THR A 46 3.71 -15.24 4.47
CA THR A 46 2.84 -14.24 3.87
C THR A 46 3.00 -12.89 4.55
N ALA A 47 3.00 -12.88 5.90
CA ALA A 47 3.18 -11.63 6.63
C ALA A 47 4.51 -10.99 6.30
N TYR A 48 5.59 -11.79 6.27
CA TYR A 48 6.90 -11.28 5.94
C TYR A 48 6.91 -10.66 4.54
N THR A 49 6.36 -11.37 3.56
CA THR A 49 6.35 -10.88 2.18
C THR A 49 5.59 -9.57 2.06
N VAL A 50 4.42 -9.48 2.70
CA VAL A 50 3.63 -8.27 2.63
C VAL A 50 4.34 -7.12 3.35
N LEU A 51 4.92 -7.39 4.52
CA LEU A 51 5.65 -6.36 5.26
C LEU A 51 6.84 -5.83 4.45
N GLU A 52 7.58 -6.72 3.78
CA GLU A 52 8.69 -6.27 2.94
C GLU A 52 8.21 -5.38 1.81
N GLY A 53 7.07 -5.72 1.23
CA GLY A 53 6.47 -4.87 0.20
C GLY A 53 6.09 -3.50 0.75
N LEU A 54 5.54 -3.46 1.96
CA LEU A 54 5.18 -2.19 2.58
C LEU A 54 6.40 -1.35 2.90
N VAL A 55 7.51 -1.98 3.29
CA VAL A 55 8.76 -1.27 3.49
C VAL A 55 9.21 -0.61 2.19
N ARG A 56 9.19 -1.36 1.10
CA ARG A 56 9.60 -0.82 -0.20
C ARG A 56 8.74 0.35 -0.64
N ARG A 57 7.48 0.36 -0.26
CA ARG A 57 6.55 1.43 -0.63
C ARG A 57 6.57 2.62 0.33
N GLY A 58 7.39 2.55 1.39
CA GLY A 58 7.51 3.66 2.32
C GLY A 58 6.49 3.67 3.45
N TYR A 59 5.72 2.61 3.63
CA TYR A 59 4.69 2.56 4.66
C TYR A 59 5.15 1.90 5.95
N PHE A 60 6.29 1.21 5.91
CA PHE A 60 6.89 0.58 7.08
C PHE A 60 8.38 0.85 7.06
N THR A 61 8.97 0.85 8.24
CA THR A 61 10.42 0.90 8.41
C THR A 61 10.89 -0.36 9.10
N THR A 62 12.18 -0.64 9.00
CA THR A 62 12.75 -1.83 9.61
C THR A 62 13.84 -1.45 10.58
N MET A 63 14.06 -2.32 11.56
CA MET A 63 15.15 -2.22 12.49
C MET A 63 15.74 -3.60 12.66
N LYS A 64 17.04 -3.70 12.51
CA LYS A 64 17.70 -4.99 12.67
C LYS A 64 17.98 -5.24 14.16
N LYS A 65 17.49 -6.35 14.66
CA LYS A 65 17.80 -6.83 16.01
C LYS A 65 18.73 -8.02 15.90
N VAL A 66 19.23 -8.48 17.04
CA VAL A 66 20.26 -9.50 17.05
C VAL A 66 19.87 -10.75 16.26
N GLN A 67 18.62 -11.17 16.34
CA GLN A 67 18.21 -12.42 15.75
C GLN A 67 17.08 -12.27 14.74
N ALA A 68 16.63 -11.04 14.48
CA ALA A 68 15.46 -10.87 13.63
C ALA A 68 15.41 -9.44 13.11
N LYS A 69 14.68 -9.29 12.01
CA LYS A 69 14.33 -7.98 11.50
C LYS A 69 12.99 -7.61 12.12
N TRP A 70 12.89 -6.41 12.63
CA TRP A 70 11.66 -5.89 13.22
C TRP A 70 11.08 -4.82 12.31
N TYR A 71 9.78 -4.67 12.37
CA TYR A 71 9.04 -3.77 11.50
C TYR A 71 8.20 -2.83 12.33
N ALA A 72 8.09 -1.59 11.88
CA ALA A 72 7.22 -0.61 12.50
C ALA A 72 6.53 0.20 11.41
N PRO A 73 5.25 0.51 11.55
CA PRO A 73 4.57 1.33 10.56
C PRO A 73 5.05 2.77 10.67
N VAL A 74 5.03 3.48 9.56
CA VAL A 74 5.25 4.93 9.62
C VAL A 74 4.08 5.55 10.36
N ALA A 75 4.31 6.73 10.95
CA ALA A 75 3.24 7.46 11.62
C ALA A 75 2.10 7.72 10.65
N PRO A 76 0.85 7.78 11.13
CA PRO A 76 -0.27 8.06 10.22
C PRO A 76 -0.09 9.30 9.38
N GLU A 77 0.54 10.33 9.94
CA GLU A 77 0.84 11.55 9.18
C GLU A 77 1.74 11.26 7.99
N ASN A 78 2.72 10.39 8.18
CA ASN A 78 3.61 10.01 7.09
C ASN A 78 2.93 9.12 6.06
N LEU A 79 1.95 8.33 6.50
CA LEU A 79 1.15 7.55 5.56
C LEU A 79 0.44 8.49 4.58
N SER A 80 -0.09 9.59 5.10
CA SER A 80 -0.74 10.59 4.26
C SER A 80 0.25 11.21 3.27
N VAL A 81 1.45 11.50 3.73
CA VAL A 81 2.49 12.06 2.85
C VAL A 81 2.83 11.08 1.74
N GLU A 82 3.00 9.79 2.08
CA GLU A 82 3.32 8.79 1.06
C GLU A 82 2.19 8.64 0.05
N ALA A 83 0.95 8.69 0.51
CA ALA A 83 -0.19 8.58 -0.40
C ALA A 83 -0.22 9.76 -1.38
N ARG A 84 0.10 10.96 -0.90
CA ARG A 84 0.16 12.13 -1.78
C ARG A 84 1.29 12.02 -2.79
N LYS A 85 2.45 11.54 -2.37
CA LYS A 85 3.56 11.34 -3.29
C LYS A 85 3.19 10.38 -4.40
N ASN A 86 2.49 9.31 -4.05
CA ASN A 86 2.06 8.34 -5.05
C ASN A 86 1.05 8.96 -6.03
N ALA A 87 0.14 9.79 -5.52
CA ALA A 87 -0.81 10.46 -6.38
C ALA A 87 -0.10 11.44 -7.31
N GLU A 88 0.89 12.16 -6.80
CA GLU A 88 1.66 13.08 -7.64
C GLU A 88 2.45 12.35 -8.71
N ALA A 89 3.03 11.21 -8.35
CA ALA A 89 3.74 10.40 -9.35
C ALA A 89 2.78 9.93 -10.44
N LEU A 90 1.57 9.56 -10.06
CA LEU A 90 0.55 9.20 -11.03
C LEU A 90 0.21 10.37 -11.93
N ASP A 91 0.05 11.57 -11.35
CA ASP A 91 -0.23 12.76 -12.15
C ASP A 91 0.87 13.00 -13.18
N HIS A 92 2.12 12.83 -12.79
CA HIS A 92 3.23 13.01 -13.71
C HIS A 92 3.24 11.94 -14.80
N ALA A 93 2.71 10.77 -14.53
CA ALA A 93 2.66 9.68 -15.50
C ALA A 93 1.44 9.76 -16.43
N LEU A 94 0.50 10.68 -16.17
CA LEU A 94 -0.71 10.75 -16.96
C LEU A 94 -0.47 10.87 -18.47
N PRO A 95 0.47 11.73 -18.94
CA PRO A 95 0.70 11.81 -20.38
C PRO A 95 1.11 10.47 -20.97
N GLU A 96 1.99 9.74 -20.27
CA GLU A 96 2.41 8.44 -20.75
C GLU A 96 1.26 7.44 -20.73
N LEU A 97 0.47 7.46 -19.66
CA LEU A 97 -0.70 6.58 -19.57
C LEU A 97 -1.68 6.85 -20.71
N ARG A 98 -1.88 8.12 -21.03
CA ARG A 98 -2.76 8.48 -22.13
C ARG A 98 -2.20 7.97 -23.45
N SER A 99 -0.88 7.95 -23.60
CA SER A 99 -0.27 7.43 -24.82
C SER A 99 -0.56 5.95 -25.04
N PHE A 100 -0.82 5.20 -23.96
CA PHE A 100 -1.19 3.79 -24.06
C PHE A 100 -2.62 3.60 -24.56
N GLN A 101 -3.42 4.62 -24.49
CA GLN A 101 -4.72 4.60 -25.16
C GLN A 101 -4.43 4.68 -26.65
N GLY A 102 -4.19 3.55 -27.26
CA GLY A 102 -3.59 3.50 -28.56
C GLY A 102 -4.49 3.94 -29.69
N ALA A 103 -4.06 3.60 -30.91
CA ALA A 103 -4.77 4.00 -32.12
C ALA A 103 -6.23 3.55 -32.11
N GLU A 104 -6.54 2.45 -31.46
CA GLU A 104 -7.91 1.97 -31.37
C GLU A 104 -8.80 2.92 -30.60
N GLN A 105 -8.28 3.50 -29.53
CA GLN A 105 -9.05 4.44 -28.73
C GLN A 105 -9.26 5.76 -29.42
N ARG A 106 -8.43 6.06 -30.39
CA ARG A 106 -8.49 7.33 -31.14
C ARG A 106 -9.22 7.25 -32.42
N ARG A 107 -9.88 6.14 -32.71
CA ARG A 107 -10.65 6.01 -33.92
C ARG A 107 -11.80 7.00 -33.91
N PRO A 108 -12.10 7.60 -35.05
CA PRO A 108 -13.13 8.65 -35.12
C PRO A 108 -14.50 8.19 -34.65
N HIS A 109 -14.84 6.95 -34.86
CA HIS A 109 -16.17 6.46 -34.56
C HIS A 109 -16.41 6.27 -33.08
N VAL A 110 -15.42 6.35 -32.43
CA VAL A 110 -15.58 6.04 -31.04
C VAL A 110 -16.21 7.19 -30.31
N ARG A 111 -16.80 7.28 -30.60
CA ARG A 111 -17.10 8.18 -30.06
C ARG A 111 -18.07 8.44 -29.67
N PHE A 112 -18.20 8.08 -29.65
CA PHE A 112 -18.68 8.16 -29.40
C PHE A 112 -19.26 8.28 -28.95
N PHE A 113 -19.53 8.26 -28.64
CA PHE A 113 -19.75 8.26 -28.20
C PHE A 113 -20.14 8.75 -27.94
N GLU A 114 -20.49 8.65 -27.61
CA GLU A 114 -20.47 8.97 -27.46
C GLU A 114 -20.47 9.28 -27.12
N GLY A 115 -20.70 9.13 -26.69
CA GLY A 115 -20.39 9.45 -26.46
C GLY A 115 -20.26 9.69 -26.41
#